data_bf30ad52b3008d4956f9959120c32d92
#
_entry.id   bf30ad52b3008d4956f9959120c32d92
#
_cell.length_a   1.000
_cell.length_b   1.000
_cell.length_c   1.000
_cell.angle_alpha   90.00
_cell.angle_beta   90.00
_cell.angle_gamma   90.00
#
_symmetry.space_group_name_H-M   'P 1'
#
loop_
_entity.id
_entity.type
_entity.pdbx_description
1 polymer ?
#
loop_
_entity_poly.entity_id
_entity_poly.type
_entity_poly.pdbx_seq_one_letter_code
_entity_poly.pdbx_strand_id
1 'polypeptide(L)'
;YTTMINEGRASNQPIGARVPSDIELRGYQKEAISVWVGENYHGIFDMATGTGKTLTGLGAISKLSEDLDDVLAVIIVCPYQHLVEQWVEDIVRFNIKPIIGYSSSPQKDWKKRLAKAVRDQKLRRDKSFFCFVCTNATFSSSVVQDEINKIQSPVLLVVDEAHNFGARTYARLLDDRFTY
;
A
#
# COMPACT_ATOMS: atom_id res chain seq x y z
N TYR A 1 -24.74 -34.87 -28.99
CA TYR A 1 -24.27 -33.49 -29.08
C TYR A 1 -23.91 -33.01 -27.68
N THR A 2 -22.62 -33.05 -27.33
CA THR A 2 -22.12 -32.58 -26.05
C THR A 2 -21.73 -31.13 -26.24
N THR A 3 -22.50 -30.21 -25.70
CA THR A 3 -22.15 -28.78 -25.66
C THR A 3 -21.15 -28.64 -24.52
N MET A 4 -19.88 -28.45 -24.87
CA MET A 4 -18.87 -28.00 -23.91
C MET A 4 -19.18 -26.56 -23.53
N ILE A 5 -19.71 -26.38 -22.33
CA ILE A 5 -19.78 -25.08 -21.69
C ILE A 5 -18.35 -24.74 -21.27
N ASN A 6 -17.77 -23.81 -21.98
CA ASN A 6 -16.51 -23.17 -21.61
C ASN A 6 -16.81 -22.34 -20.35
N GLU A 7 -16.68 -22.95 -19.18
CA GLU A 7 -16.63 -22.21 -17.94
C GLU A 7 -15.35 -21.37 -17.99
N GLY A 8 -15.56 -20.08 -18.27
CA GLY A 8 -14.50 -19.10 -18.21
C GLY A 8 -13.86 -19.19 -16.83
N ARG A 9 -12.61 -19.58 -16.77
CA ARG A 9 -11.77 -19.44 -15.60
C ARG A 9 -11.85 -17.97 -15.19
N ALA A 10 -12.69 -17.68 -14.19
CA ALA A 10 -12.55 -16.45 -13.44
C ALA A 10 -11.09 -16.40 -12.98
N SER A 11 -10.34 -15.42 -13.46
CA SER A 11 -8.97 -15.21 -13.03
C SER A 11 -9.02 -14.97 -11.53
N ASN A 12 -8.59 -15.95 -10.78
CA ASN A 12 -8.45 -15.87 -9.33
C ASN A 12 -7.24 -14.97 -9.03
N GLN A 13 -7.37 -13.66 -9.37
CA GLN A 13 -6.39 -12.67 -8.94
C GLN A 13 -6.61 -12.44 -7.43
N PRO A 14 -5.56 -12.50 -6.62
CA PRO A 14 -5.70 -12.24 -5.21
C PRO A 14 -6.30 -10.84 -5.00
N ILE A 15 -7.29 -10.76 -4.14
CA ILE A 15 -8.04 -9.53 -3.81
C ILE A 15 -7.18 -8.60 -2.93
N GLY A 16 -6.01 -9.03 -2.49
CA GLY A 16 -5.08 -8.30 -1.66
C GLY A 16 -3.63 -8.42 -2.13
N ALA A 17 -2.69 -7.98 -1.29
CA ALA A 17 -1.26 -8.07 -1.57
C ALA A 17 -0.72 -9.47 -1.24
N ARG A 18 0.06 -10.04 -2.17
CA ARG A 18 0.79 -11.30 -1.97
C ARG A 18 2.16 -11.20 -2.62
N VAL A 19 3.14 -11.85 -2.01
CA VAL A 19 4.46 -11.98 -2.64
C VAL A 19 4.34 -12.88 -3.86
N PRO A 20 4.71 -12.41 -5.07
CA PRO A 20 4.65 -13.23 -6.27
C PRO A 20 5.56 -14.46 -6.17
N SER A 21 5.18 -15.54 -6.85
CA SER A 21 5.93 -16.80 -6.85
C SER A 21 7.34 -16.71 -7.46
N ASP A 22 7.57 -15.72 -8.32
CA ASP A 22 8.86 -15.41 -8.97
C ASP A 22 9.75 -14.48 -8.14
N ILE A 23 9.27 -13.98 -6.99
CA ILE A 23 10.03 -13.14 -6.07
C ILE A 23 10.33 -13.92 -4.80
N GLU A 24 11.61 -14.08 -4.49
CA GLU A 24 12.07 -14.67 -3.25
C GLU A 24 12.67 -13.59 -2.33
N LEU A 25 12.07 -13.44 -1.16
CA LEU A 25 12.61 -12.56 -0.13
C LEU A 25 13.85 -13.20 0.51
N ARG A 26 14.88 -12.41 0.70
CA ARG A 26 16.13 -12.84 1.35
C ARG A 26 15.91 -13.07 2.85
N GLY A 27 16.78 -13.86 3.47
CA GLY A 27 16.67 -14.22 4.91
C GLY A 27 16.52 -12.99 5.81
N TYR A 28 17.35 -11.96 5.63
CA TYR A 28 17.28 -10.73 6.43
C TYR A 28 15.97 -9.94 6.21
N GLN A 29 15.37 -10.00 5.02
CA GLN A 29 14.08 -9.37 4.74
C GLN A 29 12.95 -10.10 5.49
N LYS A 30 12.97 -11.42 5.47
CA LYS A 30 12.01 -12.27 6.21
C LYS A 30 12.13 -12.04 7.71
N GLU A 31 13.36 -11.94 8.22
CA GLU A 31 13.63 -11.66 9.63
C GLU A 31 13.08 -10.29 10.04
N ALA A 32 13.37 -9.23 9.26
CA ALA A 32 12.85 -7.88 9.51
C ALA A 32 11.32 -7.86 9.57
N ILE A 33 10.66 -8.55 8.65
CA ILE A 33 9.19 -8.66 8.64
C ILE A 33 8.70 -9.42 9.87
N SER A 34 9.35 -10.51 10.25
CA SER A 34 8.98 -11.29 11.44
C SER A 34 9.09 -10.48 12.74
N VAL A 35 10.15 -9.70 12.89
CA VAL A 35 10.31 -8.78 14.03
C VAL A 35 9.19 -7.74 14.04
N TRP A 36 8.91 -7.13 12.89
CA TRP A 36 7.84 -6.15 12.77
C TRP A 36 6.46 -6.70 13.13
N VAL A 37 6.16 -7.94 12.72
CA VAL A 37 4.93 -8.65 13.14
C VAL A 37 4.89 -8.82 14.67
N GLY A 38 6.01 -9.20 15.27
CA GLY A 38 6.15 -9.34 16.73
C GLY A 38 5.95 -8.03 17.49
N GLU A 39 6.22 -6.90 16.86
CA GLU A 39 6.00 -5.53 17.40
C GLU A 39 4.62 -4.97 17.02
N ASN A 40 3.64 -5.84 16.80
CA ASN A 40 2.26 -5.48 16.42
C ASN A 40 2.18 -4.61 15.16
N TYR A 41 3.02 -4.92 14.16
CA TYR A 41 3.07 -4.23 12.87
C TYR A 41 3.45 -2.74 12.97
N HIS A 42 4.27 -2.40 13.96
CA HIS A 42 4.84 -1.06 14.11
C HIS A 42 6.36 -1.14 14.12
N GLY A 43 7.02 -0.19 13.49
CA GLY A 43 8.48 -0.15 13.51
C GLY A 43 9.11 0.60 12.35
N ILE A 44 10.43 0.63 12.37
CA ILE A 44 11.26 1.23 11.32
C ILE A 44 12.14 0.13 10.74
N PHE A 45 12.11 -0.02 9.42
CA PHE A 45 13.08 -0.83 8.70
C PHE A 45 14.33 0.03 8.42
N ASP A 46 15.30 -0.06 9.30
CA ASP A 46 16.59 0.60 9.10
C ASP A 46 17.45 -0.26 8.17
N MET A 47 17.37 0.04 6.89
CA MET A 47 18.05 -0.71 5.82
C MET A 47 18.86 0.23 4.96
N ALA A 48 20.09 -0.19 4.62
CA ALA A 48 20.96 0.57 3.73
C ALA A 48 20.37 0.69 2.31
N THR A 49 20.76 1.73 1.59
CA THR A 49 20.40 1.93 0.19
C THR A 49 20.83 0.73 -0.66
N GLY A 50 19.98 0.28 -1.57
CA GLY A 50 20.25 -0.86 -2.45
C GLY A 50 20.09 -2.24 -1.82
N THR A 51 19.58 -2.34 -0.59
CA THR A 51 19.32 -3.62 0.10
C THR A 51 17.91 -4.18 -0.09
N GLY A 52 17.12 -3.59 -0.98
CA GLY A 52 15.76 -4.07 -1.25
C GLY A 52 14.72 -3.59 -0.24
N LYS A 53 14.81 -2.35 0.24
CA LYS A 53 13.85 -1.74 1.16
C LYS A 53 12.41 -1.83 0.66
N THR A 54 12.19 -1.50 -0.61
CA THR A 54 10.86 -1.53 -1.24
C THR A 54 10.28 -2.94 -1.25
N LEU A 55 11.09 -3.94 -1.60
CA LEU A 55 10.65 -5.34 -1.57
C LEU A 55 10.35 -5.82 -0.15
N THR A 56 11.14 -5.40 0.82
CA THR A 56 10.87 -5.69 2.24
C THR A 56 9.56 -5.05 2.68
N GLY A 57 9.34 -3.79 2.32
CA GLY A 57 8.08 -3.08 2.59
C GLY A 57 6.87 -3.76 1.95
N LEU A 58 6.99 -4.18 0.69
CA LEU A 58 5.93 -4.91 0.00
C LEU A 58 5.70 -6.30 0.58
N GLY A 59 6.74 -6.98 1.04
CA GLY A 59 6.63 -8.22 1.78
C GLY A 59 5.88 -8.05 3.10
N ALA A 60 6.16 -6.98 3.83
CA ALA A 60 5.46 -6.62 5.05
C ALA A 60 3.97 -6.30 4.78
N ILE A 61 3.67 -5.53 3.75
CA ILE A 61 2.30 -5.25 3.31
C ILE A 61 1.57 -6.54 2.97
N SER A 62 2.21 -7.45 2.24
CA SER A 62 1.63 -8.75 1.87
C SER A 62 1.32 -9.60 3.09
N LYS A 63 2.21 -9.64 4.08
CA LYS A 63 1.99 -10.35 5.33
C LYS A 63 0.82 -9.78 6.12
N LEU A 64 0.73 -8.47 6.26
CA LEU A 64 -0.38 -7.83 6.96
C LEU A 64 -1.71 -8.00 6.22
N SER A 65 -1.70 -7.88 4.89
CA SER A 65 -2.88 -8.14 4.07
C SER A 65 -3.42 -9.56 4.27
N GLU A 66 -2.55 -10.55 4.30
CA GLU A 66 -2.91 -11.93 4.57
C GLU A 66 -3.47 -12.10 5.99
N ASP A 67 -2.81 -11.54 7.00
CA ASP A 67 -3.23 -11.64 8.41
C ASP A 67 -4.58 -10.95 8.68
N LEU A 68 -4.96 -9.96 7.87
CA LEU A 68 -6.22 -9.23 7.96
C LEU A 68 -7.29 -9.66 6.93
N ASP A 69 -7.12 -10.82 6.29
CA ASP A 69 -8.04 -11.31 5.25
C ASP A 69 -8.31 -10.27 4.15
N ASP A 70 -7.27 -9.51 3.76
CA ASP A 70 -7.30 -8.47 2.73
C ASP A 70 -8.20 -7.25 3.04
N VAL A 71 -8.59 -7.07 4.28
CA VAL A 71 -9.31 -5.87 4.73
C VAL A 71 -8.28 -4.84 5.19
N LEU A 72 -7.68 -4.12 4.24
CA LEU A 72 -6.57 -3.21 4.51
C LEU A 72 -6.51 -2.07 3.51
N ALA A 73 -6.40 -0.85 4.01
CA ALA A 73 -6.01 0.31 3.22
C ALA A 73 -4.51 0.57 3.44
N VAL A 74 -3.74 0.63 2.36
CA VAL A 74 -2.30 0.91 2.42
C VAL A 74 -2.04 2.29 1.84
N ILE A 75 -1.37 3.13 2.60
CA ILE A 75 -0.94 4.47 2.19
C ILE A 75 0.57 4.52 2.27
N ILE A 76 1.22 4.76 1.13
CA ILE A 76 2.67 4.87 1.02
C ILE A 76 3.01 6.31 0.70
N VAL A 77 3.85 6.91 1.52
CA VAL A 77 4.23 8.32 1.41
C VAL A 77 5.72 8.43 1.16
N CYS A 78 6.07 9.13 0.09
CA CYS A 78 7.46 9.36 -0.33
C CYS A 78 7.75 10.86 -0.39
N PRO A 79 8.98 11.30 -0.09
CA PRO A 79 9.30 12.72 -0.13
C PRO A 79 9.30 13.31 -1.53
N TYR A 80 9.58 12.50 -2.56
CA TYR A 80 9.76 12.97 -3.93
C TYR A 80 9.03 12.08 -4.94
N GLN A 81 8.63 12.67 -6.08
CA GLN A 81 7.93 11.99 -7.16
C GLN A 81 8.69 10.77 -7.69
N HIS A 82 10.01 10.88 -7.90
CA HIS A 82 10.79 9.76 -8.43
C HIS A 82 10.80 8.54 -7.50
N LEU A 83 10.68 8.74 -6.19
CA LEU A 83 10.54 7.64 -5.23
C LEU A 83 9.15 6.99 -5.31
N VAL A 84 8.10 7.78 -5.54
CA VAL A 84 6.77 7.24 -5.84
C VAL A 84 6.84 6.34 -7.07
N GLU A 85 7.49 6.77 -8.13
CA GLU A 85 7.65 6.00 -9.37
C GLU A 85 8.39 4.69 -9.14
N GLN A 86 9.45 4.69 -8.33
CA GLN A 86 10.18 3.47 -7.94
C GLN A 86 9.29 2.49 -7.16
N TRP A 87 8.50 2.98 -6.22
CA TRP A 87 7.54 2.15 -5.50
C TRP A 87 6.50 1.54 -6.44
N VAL A 88 5.98 2.32 -7.38
CA VAL A 88 4.98 1.87 -8.35
C VAL A 88 5.50 0.73 -9.21
N GLU A 89 6.75 0.79 -9.67
CA GLU A 89 7.37 -0.30 -10.45
C GLU A 89 7.34 -1.64 -9.69
N ASP A 90 7.71 -1.64 -8.42
CA ASP A 90 7.71 -2.85 -7.60
C ASP A 90 6.29 -3.26 -7.18
N ILE A 91 5.41 -2.32 -6.86
CA ILE A 91 4.00 -2.58 -6.51
C ILE A 91 3.29 -3.33 -7.67
N VAL A 92 3.51 -2.91 -8.89
CA VAL A 92 2.94 -3.56 -10.08
C VAL A 92 3.43 -5.00 -10.22
N ARG A 93 4.69 -5.28 -9.88
CA ARG A 93 5.24 -6.65 -9.84
C ARG A 93 4.52 -7.55 -8.83
N PHE A 94 3.95 -6.98 -7.78
CA PHE A 94 3.11 -7.69 -6.79
C PHE A 94 1.65 -7.85 -7.23
N ASN A 95 1.33 -7.58 -8.49
CA ASN A 95 -0.03 -7.61 -9.06
C ASN A 95 -1.01 -6.65 -8.36
N ILE A 96 -0.50 -5.63 -7.72
CA ILE A 96 -1.29 -4.56 -7.11
C ILE A 96 -1.44 -3.43 -8.13
N LYS A 97 -2.63 -2.89 -8.27
CA LYS A 97 -2.91 -1.69 -9.09
C LYS A 97 -2.95 -0.47 -8.17
N PRO A 98 -1.86 0.27 -8.01
CA PRO A 98 -1.82 1.40 -7.09
C PRO A 98 -2.59 2.59 -7.63
N ILE A 99 -3.11 3.41 -6.72
CA ILE A 99 -3.54 4.78 -7.01
C ILE A 99 -2.33 5.68 -6.81
N ILE A 100 -1.99 6.50 -7.81
CA ILE A 100 -0.76 7.29 -7.85
C ILE A 100 -1.10 8.76 -7.68
N GLY A 101 -0.77 9.33 -6.53
CA GLY A 101 -1.15 10.69 -6.14
C GLY A 101 0.01 11.68 -6.07
N TYR A 102 0.17 12.51 -7.09
CA TYR A 102 0.96 13.74 -7.09
C TYR A 102 0.49 14.66 -8.23
N SER A 103 0.94 15.92 -8.25
CA SER A 103 0.41 16.96 -9.17
C SER A 103 0.53 16.59 -10.65
N SER A 104 1.63 15.96 -11.05
CA SER A 104 1.88 15.52 -12.43
C SER A 104 1.68 14.02 -12.64
N SER A 105 0.84 13.40 -11.81
CA SER A 105 0.55 11.96 -11.90
C SER A 105 0.11 11.53 -13.30
N PRO A 106 0.56 10.36 -13.78
CA PRO A 106 0.03 9.75 -15.01
C PRO A 106 -1.46 9.40 -14.90
N GLN A 107 -1.94 9.17 -13.66
CA GLN A 107 -3.37 8.99 -13.38
C GLN A 107 -4.00 10.37 -13.12
N LYS A 108 -4.48 11.02 -14.16
CA LYS A 108 -5.09 12.37 -14.03
C LYS A 108 -6.31 12.43 -13.14
N ASP A 109 -6.99 11.31 -12.99
CA ASP A 109 -8.19 11.11 -12.17
C ASP A 109 -7.92 10.47 -10.80
N TRP A 110 -6.68 10.52 -10.31
CA TRP A 110 -6.29 9.82 -9.07
C TRP A 110 -7.16 10.22 -7.85
N LYS A 111 -7.59 11.47 -7.77
CA LYS A 111 -8.49 11.93 -6.70
C LYS A 111 -9.83 11.20 -6.72
N LYS A 112 -10.40 11.01 -7.90
CA LYS A 112 -11.64 10.24 -8.10
C LYS A 112 -11.43 8.76 -7.81
N ARG A 113 -10.28 8.21 -8.19
CA ARG A 113 -9.91 6.83 -7.89
C ARG A 113 -9.77 6.58 -6.39
N LEU A 114 -9.14 7.50 -5.67
CA LEU A 114 -9.02 7.42 -4.22
C LEU A 114 -10.39 7.46 -3.54
N ALA A 115 -11.23 8.43 -3.89
CA ALA A 115 -12.59 8.54 -3.35
C ALA A 115 -13.42 7.29 -3.65
N LYS A 116 -13.30 6.73 -4.86
CA LYS A 116 -13.96 5.49 -5.24
C LYS A 116 -13.46 4.30 -4.42
N ALA A 117 -12.14 4.16 -4.24
CA ALA A 117 -11.55 3.06 -3.47
C ALA A 117 -12.01 3.08 -2.00
N VAL A 118 -12.02 4.24 -1.37
CA VAL A 118 -12.52 4.42 0.01
C VAL A 118 -13.99 4.03 0.11
N ARG A 119 -14.83 4.47 -0.84
CA ARG A 119 -16.24 4.12 -0.88
C ARG A 119 -16.48 2.63 -1.13
N ASP A 120 -15.77 2.05 -2.11
CA ASP A 120 -15.91 0.64 -2.45
C ASP A 120 -15.49 -0.27 -1.29
N GLN A 121 -14.42 0.07 -0.60
CA GLN A 121 -13.95 -0.66 0.58
C GLN A 121 -15.03 -0.70 1.69
N LYS A 122 -15.75 0.39 1.88
CA LYS A 122 -16.83 0.47 2.86
C LYS A 122 -18.05 -0.37 2.48
N LEU A 123 -18.37 -0.44 1.18
CA LEU A 123 -19.61 -1.01 0.66
C LEU A 123 -19.47 -2.42 0.10
N ARG A 124 -18.28 -2.82 -0.30
CA ARG A 124 -18.01 -4.04 -1.07
C ARG A 124 -16.89 -4.86 -0.46
N ARG A 125 -17.19 -6.06 -0.01
CA ARG A 125 -16.19 -6.97 0.57
C ARG A 125 -15.12 -7.43 -0.43
N ASP A 126 -15.48 -7.53 -1.72
CA ASP A 126 -14.56 -7.89 -2.80
C ASP A 126 -13.55 -6.80 -3.14
N LYS A 127 -13.69 -5.62 -2.54
CA LYS A 127 -12.81 -4.45 -2.73
C LYS A 127 -12.31 -3.86 -1.42
N SER A 128 -12.03 -4.72 -0.45
CA SER A 128 -11.56 -4.30 0.88
C SER A 128 -10.08 -3.94 0.96
N PHE A 129 -9.32 -4.18 -0.10
CA PHE A 129 -7.91 -3.80 -0.21
C PHE A 129 -7.73 -2.70 -1.25
N PHE A 130 -6.98 -1.67 -0.91
CA PHE A 130 -6.41 -0.73 -1.88
C PHE A 130 -5.06 -0.21 -1.44
N CYS A 131 -4.27 0.26 -2.40
CA CYS A 131 -2.95 0.85 -2.19
C CYS A 131 -2.91 2.24 -2.83
N PHE A 132 -2.58 3.24 -2.05
CA PHE A 132 -2.39 4.62 -2.48
C PHE A 132 -0.95 5.05 -2.21
N VAL A 133 -0.26 5.48 -3.26
CA VAL A 133 1.12 5.95 -3.20
C VAL A 133 1.15 7.43 -3.56
N CYS A 134 1.73 8.26 -2.71
CA CYS A 134 1.75 9.71 -2.92
C CYS A 134 3.03 10.36 -2.40
N THR A 135 3.22 11.61 -2.78
CA THR A 135 4.26 12.47 -2.21
C THR A 135 3.84 13.04 -0.85
N ASN A 136 4.81 13.49 -0.05
CA ASN A 136 4.55 14.18 1.21
C ASN A 136 3.59 15.36 1.02
N ALA A 137 3.80 16.18 -0.02
CA ALA A 137 2.94 17.33 -0.32
C ALA A 137 1.50 16.92 -0.61
N THR A 138 1.29 15.85 -1.38
CA THR A 138 -0.04 15.32 -1.68
C THR A 138 -0.69 14.71 -0.42
N PHE A 139 0.06 13.96 0.38
CA PHE A 139 -0.43 13.40 1.63
C PHE A 139 -0.96 14.48 2.58
N SER A 140 -0.27 15.61 2.71
CA SER A 140 -0.66 16.71 3.58
C SER A 140 -1.82 17.56 3.04
N SER A 141 -2.25 17.35 1.79
CA SER A 141 -3.37 18.09 1.20
C SER A 141 -4.70 17.76 1.87
N SER A 142 -5.59 18.76 1.93
CA SER A 142 -6.92 18.59 2.52
C SER A 142 -7.73 17.50 1.81
N VAL A 143 -7.62 17.40 0.50
CA VAL A 143 -8.32 16.37 -0.31
C VAL A 143 -7.97 14.96 0.17
N VAL A 144 -6.68 14.68 0.36
CA VAL A 144 -6.22 13.36 0.82
C VAL A 144 -6.58 13.13 2.27
N GLN A 145 -6.36 14.12 3.15
CA GLN A 145 -6.70 14.00 4.57
C GLN A 145 -8.20 13.75 4.78
N ASP A 146 -9.05 14.41 4.01
CA ASP A 146 -10.51 14.22 4.05
C ASP A 146 -10.91 12.80 3.63
N GLU A 147 -10.27 12.24 2.61
CA GLU A 147 -10.53 10.85 2.18
C GLU A 147 -10.03 9.84 3.21
N ILE A 148 -8.86 10.05 3.82
CA ILE A 148 -8.34 9.19 4.88
C ILE A 148 -9.30 9.15 6.07
N ASN A 149 -9.89 10.28 6.44
CA ASN A 149 -10.86 10.35 7.53
C ASN A 149 -12.12 9.49 7.31
N LYS A 150 -12.44 9.17 6.07
CA LYS A 150 -13.60 8.33 5.70
C LYS A 150 -13.31 6.83 5.75
N ILE A 151 -12.04 6.42 5.86
CA ILE A 151 -11.65 5.00 5.88
C ILE A 151 -12.10 4.38 7.21
N GLN A 152 -12.84 3.28 7.14
CA GLN A 152 -13.36 2.55 8.31
C GLN A 152 -12.62 1.23 8.58
N SER A 153 -11.80 0.77 7.66
CA SER A 153 -10.97 -0.44 7.80
C SER A 153 -9.64 -0.11 8.47
N PRO A 154 -8.86 -1.13 8.85
CA PRO A 154 -7.48 -0.93 9.24
C PRO A 154 -6.68 -0.20 8.16
N VAL A 155 -5.85 0.74 8.56
CA VAL A 155 -4.98 1.52 7.67
C VAL A 155 -3.53 1.30 8.06
N LEU A 156 -2.72 0.89 7.09
CA LEU A 156 -1.26 0.86 7.21
C LEU A 156 -0.68 2.11 6.55
N LEU A 157 0.09 2.87 7.30
CA LEU A 157 0.88 3.97 6.78
C LEU A 157 2.35 3.55 6.64
N VAL A 158 2.85 3.64 5.43
CA VAL A 158 4.27 3.41 5.12
C VAL A 158 4.90 4.75 4.73
N VAL A 159 5.94 5.13 5.43
CA VAL A 159 6.69 6.37 5.15
C VAL A 159 8.09 6.02 4.69
N ASP A 160 8.37 6.28 3.42
CA ASP A 160 9.72 6.13 2.88
C ASP A 160 10.57 7.35 3.20
N GLU A 161 11.87 7.13 3.45
CA GLU A 161 12.78 8.20 3.88
C GLU A 161 12.22 8.98 5.08
N ALA A 162 11.89 8.27 6.15
CA ALA A 162 11.17 8.79 7.32
C ALA A 162 11.82 10.01 7.97
N HIS A 163 13.14 10.19 7.82
CA HIS A 163 13.86 11.38 8.28
C HIS A 163 13.39 12.67 7.58
N ASN A 164 12.91 12.59 6.33
CA ASN A 164 12.28 13.72 5.62
C ASN A 164 10.84 13.99 6.07
N PHE A 165 10.20 13.02 6.73
CA PHE A 165 8.84 13.14 7.25
C PHE A 165 8.80 13.78 8.66
N GLY A 166 9.94 13.87 9.34
CA GLY A 166 10.05 14.40 10.70
C GLY A 166 9.85 15.91 10.86
N ALA A 167 9.60 16.65 9.78
CA ALA A 167 9.22 18.05 9.89
C ALA A 167 7.90 18.18 10.67
N ARG A 168 7.80 19.19 11.56
CA ARG A 168 6.63 19.43 12.42
C ARG A 168 5.30 19.41 11.67
N THR A 169 5.31 19.81 10.39
CA THR A 169 4.13 19.83 9.53
C THR A 169 3.58 18.44 9.26
N TYR A 170 4.45 17.45 9.05
CA TYR A 170 4.02 16.07 8.74
C TYR A 170 3.77 15.24 9.99
N ALA A 171 4.54 15.45 11.06
CA ALA A 171 4.39 14.73 12.31
C ALA A 171 2.97 14.86 12.90
N ARG A 172 2.31 16.01 12.68
CA ARG A 172 0.92 16.25 13.11
C ARG A 172 -0.12 15.42 12.36
N LEU A 173 0.26 14.84 11.22
CA LEU A 173 -0.62 13.98 10.42
C LEU A 173 -0.53 12.51 10.83
N LEU A 174 0.41 12.16 11.71
CA LEU A 174 0.53 10.84 12.32
C LEU A 174 -0.34 10.78 13.57
N ASP A 175 -1.52 10.24 13.43
CA ASP A 175 -2.52 10.16 14.49
C ASP A 175 -3.23 8.79 14.51
N ASP A 176 -4.21 8.64 15.38
CA ASP A 176 -4.93 7.39 15.64
C ASP A 176 -5.75 6.86 14.45
N ARG A 177 -5.81 7.58 13.33
CA ARG A 177 -6.45 7.10 12.10
C ARG A 177 -5.66 5.94 11.47
N PHE A 178 -4.38 5.85 11.74
CA PHE A 178 -3.51 4.80 11.23
C PHE A 178 -3.40 3.69 12.28
N THR A 179 -3.88 2.51 11.89
CA THR A 179 -3.88 1.32 12.75
C THR A 179 -2.48 0.73 12.90
N TYR A 180 -1.68 0.83 11.83
CA TYR A 180 -0.34 0.27 11.71
C TYR A 180 0.62 1.24 11.04
#